data_6e0bd7689be7babaa4ca816d44e71e92
#
_entry.id   6e0bd7689be7babaa4ca816d44e71e92
#
_cell.length_a   1.000
_cell.length_b   1.000
_cell.length_c   1.000
_cell.angle_alpha   90.00
_cell.angle_beta   90.00
_cell.angle_gamma   90.00
#
_symmetry.space_group_name_H-M   'P 1'
#
loop_
_entity.id
_entity.type
_entity.pdbx_description
1 polymer ?
#
loop_
_entity_poly.entity_id
_entity_poly.type
_entity_poly.pdbx_seq_one_letter_code
_entity_poly.pdbx_strand_id
1 'polypeptide(L)'
;MFKNIKTNIVDTFRIIKSYSSAFFILTTETVQYKLGCTEYNNYIKQLALKLSRENVFYIKFFQAACTIKSPFLTDELTSFLTTFTDNVPYSSSEIDYDSLQSVVNEFSISIKKPFVPIKSGTISLIFEATIDDKPVIIKCKRLGIDNKIHNAIFHMNHLISISKLIPHIKNLNVHEIYSENKQSVLDQLSFENEVSNIKMFYSKWNKPGL
;
A
#
# COMPACT_ATOMS: atom_id res chain seq x y z
N MET A 1 20.40 -26.17 13.95
CA MET A 1 21.42 -25.11 13.81
C MET A 1 21.55 -24.59 12.37
N PHE A 2 21.80 -25.43 11.37
CA PHE A 2 21.96 -25.01 9.96
C PHE A 2 20.75 -24.31 9.30
N LYS A 3 19.52 -24.67 9.72
CA LYS A 3 18.28 -24.08 9.18
C LYS A 3 18.15 -22.59 9.55
N ASN A 4 18.52 -22.23 10.79
CA ASN A 4 18.50 -20.82 11.25
C ASN A 4 19.57 -19.95 10.57
N ILE A 5 20.73 -20.52 10.24
CA ILE A 5 21.80 -19.78 9.57
C ILE A 5 21.41 -19.45 8.12
N LYS A 6 20.84 -20.42 7.39
CA LYS A 6 20.35 -20.18 6.02
C LYS A 6 19.25 -19.12 5.99
N THR A 7 18.29 -19.16 6.92
CA THR A 7 17.21 -18.16 7.02
C THR A 7 17.79 -16.78 7.27
N ASN A 8 18.71 -16.64 8.22
CA ASN A 8 19.35 -15.35 8.53
C ASN A 8 20.14 -14.76 7.34
N ILE A 9 20.83 -15.60 6.56
CA ILE A 9 21.56 -15.12 5.36
C ILE A 9 20.61 -14.62 4.29
N VAL A 10 19.53 -15.36 4.01
CA VAL A 10 18.52 -14.97 3.02
C VAL A 10 17.83 -13.67 3.43
N ASP A 11 17.47 -13.53 4.70
CA ASP A 11 16.83 -12.34 5.23
C ASP A 11 17.77 -11.13 5.20
N THR A 12 19.04 -11.29 5.56
CA THR A 12 20.06 -10.25 5.44
C THR A 12 20.24 -9.79 4.00
N PHE A 13 20.30 -10.73 3.04
CA PHE A 13 20.42 -10.40 1.62
C PHE A 13 19.19 -9.64 1.10
N ARG A 14 18.00 -10.04 1.52
CA ARG A 14 16.75 -9.36 1.18
C ARG A 14 16.69 -7.93 1.72
N ILE A 15 17.15 -7.72 2.96
CA ILE A 15 17.26 -6.39 3.58
C ILE A 15 18.22 -5.52 2.77
N ILE A 16 19.44 -6.00 2.53
CA ILE A 16 20.44 -5.26 1.76
C ILE A 16 19.92 -4.88 0.38
N LYS A 17 19.28 -5.82 -0.32
CA LYS A 17 18.71 -5.56 -1.64
C LYS A 17 17.64 -4.45 -1.60
N SER A 18 16.70 -4.52 -0.66
CA SER A 18 15.62 -3.53 -0.55
C SER A 18 16.16 -2.13 -0.22
N TYR A 19 17.11 -2.03 0.71
CA TYR A 19 17.71 -0.73 1.05
C TYR A 19 18.60 -0.20 -0.07
N SER A 20 19.34 -1.06 -0.75
CA SER A 20 20.14 -0.65 -1.89
C SER A 20 19.26 -0.10 -3.01
N SER A 21 18.12 -0.73 -3.28
CA SER A 21 17.16 -0.25 -4.29
C SER A 21 16.58 1.11 -3.89
N ALA A 22 16.08 1.26 -2.67
CA ALA A 22 15.55 2.54 -2.19
C ALA A 22 16.62 3.65 -2.17
N PHE A 23 17.83 3.32 -1.73
CA PHE A 23 18.96 4.25 -1.73
C PHE A 23 19.37 4.66 -3.15
N PHE A 24 19.38 3.72 -4.09
CA PHE A 24 19.67 3.99 -5.50
C PHE A 24 18.62 4.92 -6.11
N ILE A 25 17.33 4.68 -5.84
CA ILE A 25 16.24 5.56 -6.28
C ILE A 25 16.43 6.96 -5.71
N LEU A 26 16.62 7.08 -4.40
CA LEU A 26 16.81 8.36 -3.73
C LEU A 26 17.99 9.14 -4.30
N THR A 27 19.15 8.49 -4.45
CA THR A 27 20.36 9.13 -4.99
C THR A 27 20.18 9.55 -6.43
N THR A 28 19.66 8.67 -7.28
CA THR A 28 19.49 8.96 -8.71
C THR A 28 18.55 10.13 -8.93
N GLU A 29 17.38 10.13 -8.31
CA GLU A 29 16.40 11.22 -8.46
C GLU A 29 16.93 12.53 -7.86
N THR A 30 17.61 12.46 -6.71
CA THR A 30 18.19 13.65 -6.07
C THR A 30 19.31 14.25 -6.92
N VAL A 31 20.17 13.44 -7.51
CA VAL A 31 21.23 13.91 -8.42
C VAL A 31 20.62 14.59 -9.64
N GLN A 32 19.62 13.97 -10.29
CA GLN A 32 18.94 14.57 -11.44
C GLN A 32 18.32 15.94 -11.09
N TYR A 33 17.69 16.04 -9.92
CA TYR A 33 17.14 17.30 -9.43
C TYR A 33 18.23 18.35 -9.18
N LYS A 34 19.32 17.97 -8.49
CA LYS A 34 20.43 18.88 -8.19
C LYS A 34 21.19 19.37 -9.42
N LEU A 35 21.25 18.55 -10.47
CA LEU A 35 21.82 18.92 -11.77
C LEU A 35 20.87 19.75 -12.64
N GLY A 36 19.66 20.05 -12.17
CA GLY A 36 18.67 20.81 -12.94
C GLY A 36 18.02 20.01 -14.09
N CYS A 37 18.18 18.67 -14.12
CA CYS A 37 17.58 17.82 -15.14
C CYS A 37 16.08 17.63 -14.93
N THR A 38 15.55 17.94 -13.75
CA THR A 38 14.13 17.81 -13.42
C THR A 38 13.71 18.89 -12.42
N GLU A 39 12.46 19.32 -12.52
CA GLU A 39 11.86 20.27 -11.59
C GLU A 39 11.44 19.60 -10.29
N TYR A 40 11.28 20.39 -9.22
CA TYR A 40 10.96 19.89 -7.87
C TYR A 40 9.70 19.01 -7.83
N ASN A 41 8.61 19.45 -8.45
CA ASN A 41 7.36 18.68 -8.46
C ASN A 41 7.55 17.31 -9.13
N ASN A 42 8.24 17.29 -10.27
CA ASN A 42 8.50 16.03 -10.97
C ASN A 42 9.46 15.12 -10.20
N TYR A 43 10.48 15.68 -9.55
CA TYR A 43 11.38 14.96 -8.65
C TYR A 43 10.60 14.23 -7.56
N ILE A 44 9.70 14.92 -6.83
CA ILE A 44 8.88 14.29 -5.76
C ILE A 44 7.90 13.25 -6.34
N LYS A 45 7.28 13.51 -7.49
CA LYS A 45 6.40 12.56 -8.17
C LYS A 45 7.14 11.26 -8.54
N GLN A 46 8.34 11.36 -9.11
CA GLN A 46 9.16 10.20 -9.47
C GLN A 46 9.60 9.42 -8.24
N LEU A 47 10.02 10.11 -7.19
CA LEU A 47 10.33 9.45 -5.90
C LEU A 47 9.13 8.66 -5.38
N ALA A 48 7.95 9.30 -5.33
CA ALA A 48 6.74 8.67 -4.81
C ALA A 48 6.38 7.42 -5.63
N LEU A 49 6.38 7.51 -6.96
CA LEU A 49 6.06 6.39 -7.84
C LEU A 49 7.06 5.23 -7.72
N LYS A 50 8.36 5.54 -7.73
CA LYS A 50 9.41 4.51 -7.69
C LYS A 50 9.46 3.82 -6.33
N LEU A 51 9.47 4.60 -5.23
CA LEU A 51 9.50 4.04 -3.87
C LEU A 51 8.23 3.24 -3.54
N SER A 52 7.06 3.68 -4.00
CA SER A 52 5.80 2.96 -3.79
C SER A 52 5.79 1.55 -4.41
N ARG A 53 6.57 1.32 -5.47
CA ARG A 53 6.74 -0.01 -6.08
C ARG A 53 7.66 -0.91 -5.26
N GLU A 54 8.64 -0.32 -4.57
CA GLU A 54 9.59 -1.07 -3.74
C GLU A 54 8.95 -1.56 -2.44
N ASN A 55 8.16 -0.69 -1.79
CA ASN A 55 7.57 -1.03 -0.51
C ASN A 55 6.23 -0.30 -0.29
N VAL A 56 5.22 -1.04 0.07
CA VAL A 56 3.85 -0.55 0.32
C VAL A 56 3.77 0.51 1.42
N PHE A 57 4.70 0.51 2.39
CA PHE A 57 4.73 1.53 3.44
C PHE A 57 5.08 2.92 2.90
N TYR A 58 5.80 3.04 1.79
CA TYR A 58 6.02 4.33 1.16
C TYR A 58 4.73 4.97 0.67
N ILE A 59 3.77 4.15 0.20
CA ILE A 59 2.42 4.64 -0.15
C ILE A 59 1.77 5.29 1.07
N LYS A 60 1.79 4.59 2.21
CA LYS A 60 1.23 5.11 3.48
C LYS A 60 1.96 6.36 3.97
N PHE A 61 3.28 6.41 3.80
CA PHE A 61 4.08 7.59 4.11
C PHE A 61 3.64 8.80 3.27
N PHE A 62 3.48 8.64 1.96
CA PHE A 62 3.04 9.73 1.09
C PHE A 62 1.60 10.15 1.36
N GLN A 63 0.70 9.21 1.66
CA GLN A 63 -0.66 9.51 2.11
C GLN A 63 -0.64 10.36 3.40
N ALA A 64 0.15 9.97 4.39
CA ALA A 64 0.30 10.72 5.64
C ALA A 64 0.89 12.12 5.41
N ALA A 65 1.88 12.26 4.54
CA ALA A 65 2.48 13.55 4.22
C ALA A 65 1.46 14.56 3.65
N CYS A 66 0.45 14.08 2.90
CA CYS A 66 -0.63 14.95 2.40
C CYS A 66 -1.52 15.48 3.53
N THR A 67 -1.72 14.72 4.61
CA THR A 67 -2.59 15.14 5.72
C THR A 67 -1.95 16.20 6.62
N ILE A 68 -0.61 16.26 6.65
CA ILE A 68 0.15 17.14 7.56
C ILE A 68 0.30 18.58 7.01
N LYS A 69 -0.22 18.90 5.81
CA LYS A 69 -0.04 20.20 5.15
C LYS A 69 1.41 20.68 5.21
N SER A 70 2.32 19.84 4.77
CA SER A 70 3.75 20.13 4.78
C SER A 70 4.08 21.32 3.89
N PRO A 71 4.89 22.30 4.34
CA PRO A 71 5.32 23.43 3.51
C PRO A 71 6.16 22.99 2.29
N PHE A 72 6.60 21.75 2.25
CA PHE A 72 7.34 21.16 1.11
C PHE A 72 6.41 20.61 0.03
N LEU A 73 5.08 20.54 0.26
CA LEU A 73 4.12 20.04 -0.71
C LEU A 73 3.36 21.22 -1.34
N THR A 74 3.55 21.38 -2.66
CA THR A 74 2.70 22.26 -3.45
C THR A 74 1.30 21.68 -3.60
N ASP A 75 0.31 22.50 -3.99
CA ASP A 75 -1.05 22.02 -4.24
C ASP A 75 -1.09 20.93 -5.32
N GLU A 76 -0.23 21.07 -6.34
CA GLU A 76 -0.07 20.06 -7.39
C GLU A 76 0.44 18.73 -6.84
N LEU A 77 1.46 18.76 -5.97
CA LEU A 77 1.99 17.55 -5.33
C LEU A 77 0.96 16.93 -4.38
N THR A 78 0.26 17.72 -3.61
CA THR A 78 -0.80 17.26 -2.72
C THR A 78 -1.90 16.56 -3.53
N SER A 79 -2.36 17.16 -4.61
CA SER A 79 -3.34 16.56 -5.51
C SER A 79 -2.85 15.24 -6.10
N PHE A 80 -1.60 15.19 -6.60
CA PHE A 80 -1.00 13.97 -7.13
C PHE A 80 -0.88 12.87 -6.08
N LEU A 81 -0.35 13.17 -4.89
CA LEU A 81 -0.15 12.18 -3.84
C LEU A 81 -1.48 11.70 -3.25
N THR A 82 -2.52 12.54 -3.27
CA THR A 82 -3.88 12.15 -2.85
C THR A 82 -4.45 11.07 -3.77
N THR A 83 -4.03 10.99 -5.04
CA THR A 83 -4.46 9.90 -5.93
C THR A 83 -4.05 8.52 -5.40
N PHE A 84 -3.00 8.43 -4.57
CA PHE A 84 -2.60 7.16 -3.94
C PHE A 84 -3.61 6.64 -2.91
N THR A 85 -4.64 7.40 -2.57
CA THR A 85 -5.74 6.93 -1.72
C THR A 85 -6.63 5.95 -2.49
N ASP A 86 -7.00 6.30 -3.73
CA ASP A 86 -7.98 5.57 -4.53
C ASP A 86 -7.41 4.97 -5.82
N ASN A 87 -6.22 5.40 -6.25
CA ASN A 87 -5.59 5.01 -7.51
C ASN A 87 -4.10 4.67 -7.30
N VAL A 88 -3.83 3.76 -6.36
CA VAL A 88 -2.48 3.22 -6.18
C VAL A 88 -2.04 2.50 -7.44
N PRO A 89 -0.86 2.78 -8.00
CA PRO A 89 -0.36 2.06 -9.17
C PRO A 89 -0.37 0.55 -8.96
N TYR A 90 -0.84 -0.19 -9.94
CA TYR A 90 -0.87 -1.65 -9.93
C TYR A 90 -0.38 -2.22 -11.26
N SER A 91 -0.01 -3.50 -11.26
CA SER A 91 0.29 -4.29 -12.45
C SER A 91 -0.86 -5.27 -12.73
N SER A 92 -1.08 -5.62 -13.99
CA SER A 92 -2.03 -6.67 -14.36
C SER A 92 -1.74 -8.02 -13.68
N SER A 93 -0.47 -8.29 -13.36
CA SER A 93 -0.06 -9.48 -12.60
C SER A 93 -0.52 -9.47 -11.13
N GLU A 94 -1.04 -8.38 -10.62
CA GLU A 94 -1.61 -8.27 -9.27
C GLU A 94 -3.13 -8.51 -9.24
N ILE A 95 -3.75 -8.71 -10.41
CA ILE A 95 -5.16 -9.09 -10.52
C ILE A 95 -5.26 -10.60 -10.35
N ASP A 96 -6.04 -11.04 -9.38
CA ASP A 96 -6.37 -12.46 -9.18
C ASP A 96 -7.52 -12.85 -10.13
N TYR A 97 -7.15 -13.16 -11.37
CA TYR A 97 -8.10 -13.52 -12.42
C TYR A 97 -8.87 -14.80 -12.09
N ASP A 98 -8.23 -15.76 -11.43
CA ASP A 98 -8.83 -17.05 -11.09
C ASP A 98 -9.92 -16.87 -10.04
N SER A 99 -9.63 -16.13 -8.97
CA SER A 99 -10.61 -15.79 -7.95
C SER A 99 -11.77 -14.96 -8.51
N LEU A 100 -11.49 -13.97 -9.38
CA LEU A 100 -12.54 -13.18 -10.02
C LEU A 100 -13.45 -14.04 -10.90
N GLN A 101 -12.88 -14.94 -11.72
CA GLN A 101 -13.65 -15.81 -12.59
C GLN A 101 -14.46 -16.83 -11.77
N SER A 102 -13.92 -17.34 -10.67
CA SER A 102 -14.64 -18.24 -9.75
C SER A 102 -15.89 -17.57 -9.18
N VAL A 103 -15.74 -16.34 -8.65
CA VAL A 103 -16.85 -15.54 -8.10
C VAL A 103 -17.90 -15.23 -9.16
N VAL A 104 -17.47 -14.86 -10.37
CA VAL A 104 -18.38 -14.62 -11.50
C VAL A 104 -19.23 -15.86 -11.80
N ASN A 105 -18.62 -17.05 -11.81
CA ASN A 105 -19.31 -18.29 -12.11
C ASN A 105 -20.23 -18.73 -10.95
N GLU A 106 -19.76 -18.64 -9.71
CA GLU A 106 -20.47 -19.09 -8.51
C GLU A 106 -21.75 -18.28 -8.24
N PHE A 107 -21.67 -16.96 -8.41
CA PHE A 107 -22.77 -16.05 -8.08
C PHE A 107 -23.51 -15.52 -9.32
N SER A 108 -23.25 -16.06 -10.51
CA SER A 108 -23.85 -15.59 -11.78
C SER A 108 -23.68 -14.07 -11.99
N ILE A 109 -22.51 -13.55 -11.61
CA ILE A 109 -22.18 -12.13 -11.71
C ILE A 109 -21.78 -11.79 -13.14
N SER A 110 -22.26 -10.67 -13.66
CA SER A 110 -21.78 -10.09 -14.91
C SER A 110 -20.72 -9.02 -14.62
N ILE A 111 -19.50 -9.21 -15.13
CA ILE A 111 -18.40 -8.25 -15.03
C ILE A 111 -17.86 -7.95 -16.42
N LYS A 112 -17.58 -6.66 -16.68
CA LYS A 112 -17.05 -6.22 -17.99
C LYS A 112 -15.63 -6.75 -18.20
N LYS A 113 -15.42 -7.44 -19.30
CA LYS A 113 -14.08 -7.86 -19.74
C LYS A 113 -13.46 -6.84 -20.71
N PRO A 114 -12.12 -6.65 -20.68
CA PRO A 114 -11.17 -7.26 -19.74
C PRO A 114 -11.41 -6.75 -18.31
N PHE A 115 -11.01 -7.53 -17.31
CA PHE A 115 -11.13 -7.16 -15.88
C PHE A 115 -10.26 -5.95 -15.56
N VAL A 116 -10.82 -4.75 -15.68
CA VAL A 116 -10.15 -3.50 -15.37
C VAL A 116 -10.76 -2.94 -14.07
N PRO A 117 -9.98 -2.74 -13.01
CA PRO A 117 -10.50 -2.17 -11.79
C PRO A 117 -10.88 -0.70 -11.99
N ILE A 118 -12.01 -0.31 -11.42
CA ILE A 118 -12.48 1.10 -11.40
C ILE A 118 -11.75 1.92 -10.34
N LYS A 119 -11.22 1.26 -9.30
CA LYS A 119 -10.36 1.85 -8.26
C LYS A 119 -9.31 0.85 -7.81
N SER A 120 -8.20 1.38 -7.34
CA SER A 120 -7.06 0.59 -6.91
C SER A 120 -6.53 1.13 -5.57
N GLY A 121 -6.81 0.41 -4.50
CA GLY A 121 -6.25 0.68 -3.17
C GLY A 121 -4.88 0.02 -2.96
N THR A 122 -4.30 0.21 -1.79
CA THR A 122 -3.02 -0.40 -1.41
C THR A 122 -3.10 -1.94 -1.39
N ILE A 123 -4.21 -2.49 -0.91
CA ILE A 123 -4.39 -3.93 -0.64
C ILE A 123 -5.32 -4.58 -1.64
N SER A 124 -6.28 -3.83 -2.18
CA SER A 124 -7.36 -4.37 -3.01
C SER A 124 -7.59 -3.58 -4.28
N LEU A 125 -8.18 -4.26 -5.23
CA LEU A 125 -8.68 -3.73 -6.50
C LEU A 125 -10.21 -3.80 -6.47
N ILE A 126 -10.86 -2.78 -7.00
CA ILE A 126 -12.32 -2.63 -7.01
C ILE A 126 -12.80 -2.77 -8.44
N PHE A 127 -13.75 -3.68 -8.65
CA PHE A 127 -14.37 -3.92 -9.95
C PHE A 127 -15.86 -3.62 -9.89
N GLU A 128 -16.39 -3.05 -10.96
CA GLU A 128 -17.82 -2.89 -11.16
C GLU A 128 -18.39 -4.14 -11.80
N ALA A 129 -19.54 -4.57 -11.29
CA ALA A 129 -20.24 -5.76 -11.77
C ALA A 129 -21.76 -5.61 -11.61
N THR A 130 -22.52 -6.58 -12.10
CA THR A 130 -23.98 -6.63 -11.93
C THR A 130 -24.42 -8.03 -11.51
N ILE A 131 -25.43 -8.11 -10.66
CA ILE A 131 -26.16 -9.33 -10.30
C ILE A 131 -27.65 -9.02 -10.51
N ASP A 132 -28.34 -9.81 -11.32
CA ASP A 132 -29.76 -9.61 -11.64
C ASP A 132 -30.06 -8.14 -12.05
N ASP A 133 -29.24 -7.61 -12.95
CA ASP A 133 -29.28 -6.22 -13.44
C ASP A 133 -29.05 -5.13 -12.36
N LYS A 134 -28.70 -5.50 -11.14
CA LYS A 134 -28.37 -4.55 -10.08
C LYS A 134 -26.87 -4.32 -10.01
N PRO A 135 -26.42 -3.06 -9.94
CA PRO A 135 -25.00 -2.76 -9.83
C PRO A 135 -24.44 -3.24 -8.49
N VAL A 136 -23.32 -3.91 -8.54
CA VAL A 136 -22.56 -4.38 -7.37
C VAL A 136 -21.08 -4.06 -7.53
N ILE A 137 -20.36 -4.10 -6.41
CA ILE A 137 -18.91 -3.89 -6.37
C ILE A 137 -18.24 -5.18 -5.90
N ILE A 138 -17.25 -5.62 -6.66
CA ILE A 138 -16.37 -6.70 -6.25
C ILE A 138 -15.07 -6.09 -5.73
N LYS A 139 -14.76 -6.33 -4.47
CA LYS A 139 -13.47 -5.99 -3.86
C LYS A 139 -12.60 -7.24 -3.86
N CYS A 140 -11.55 -7.21 -4.68
CA CYS A 140 -10.61 -8.30 -4.82
C CYS A 140 -9.27 -7.95 -4.18
N LYS A 141 -8.71 -8.85 -3.39
CA LYS A 141 -7.37 -8.68 -2.82
C LYS A 141 -6.33 -8.75 -3.94
N ARG A 142 -5.32 -7.89 -3.90
CA ARG A 142 -4.23 -7.96 -4.89
C ARG A 142 -3.47 -9.27 -4.72
N LEU A 143 -3.17 -9.94 -5.82
CA LEU A 143 -2.38 -11.17 -5.81
C LEU A 143 -1.00 -10.92 -5.20
N GLY A 144 -0.63 -11.75 -4.23
CA GLY A 144 0.66 -11.67 -3.54
C GLY A 144 0.82 -10.50 -2.55
N ILE A 145 -0.25 -9.75 -2.24
CA ILE A 145 -0.18 -8.59 -1.33
C ILE A 145 0.19 -8.98 0.09
N ASP A 146 -0.23 -10.15 0.58
CA ASP A 146 0.13 -10.64 1.91
C ASP A 146 1.66 -10.72 2.07
N ASN A 147 2.33 -11.33 1.11
CA ASN A 147 3.79 -11.43 1.10
C ASN A 147 4.44 -10.04 0.99
N LYS A 148 3.88 -9.13 0.19
CA LYS A 148 4.40 -7.75 0.07
C LYS A 148 4.27 -7.01 1.40
N ILE A 149 3.14 -7.11 2.10
CA ILE A 149 2.92 -6.48 3.40
C ILE A 149 3.84 -7.07 4.47
N HIS A 150 3.95 -8.40 4.56
CA HIS A 150 4.85 -9.04 5.52
C HIS A 150 6.31 -8.67 5.29
N ASN A 151 6.76 -8.63 4.03
CA ASN A 151 8.09 -8.17 3.69
C ASN A 151 8.28 -6.68 4.06
N ALA A 152 7.29 -5.85 3.78
CA ALA A 152 7.34 -4.44 4.12
C ALA A 152 7.44 -4.21 5.63
N ILE A 153 6.67 -4.94 6.43
CA ILE A 153 6.74 -4.94 7.89
C ILE A 153 8.13 -5.39 8.37
N PHE A 154 8.66 -6.47 7.80
CA PHE A 154 9.98 -6.97 8.13
C PHE A 154 11.06 -5.89 7.94
N HIS A 155 11.06 -5.22 6.79
CA HIS A 155 12.00 -4.13 6.49
C HIS A 155 11.81 -2.95 7.47
N MET A 156 10.57 -2.54 7.73
CA MET A 156 10.29 -1.44 8.66
C MET A 156 10.74 -1.75 10.09
N ASN A 157 10.57 -2.99 10.57
CA ASN A 157 11.08 -3.40 11.88
C ASN A 157 12.59 -3.17 12.00
N HIS A 158 13.36 -3.46 10.95
CA HIS A 158 14.80 -3.22 10.92
C HIS A 158 15.13 -1.73 10.89
N LEU A 159 14.44 -0.93 10.07
CA LEU A 159 14.61 0.53 10.04
C LEU A 159 14.37 1.16 11.42
N ILE A 160 13.29 0.76 12.08
CA ILE A 160 12.95 1.24 13.42
C ILE A 160 14.03 0.83 14.44
N SER A 161 14.59 -0.38 14.31
CA SER A 161 15.68 -0.82 15.19
C SER A 161 16.94 0.02 15.00
N ILE A 162 17.28 0.37 13.75
CA ILE A 162 18.42 1.23 13.44
C ILE A 162 18.16 2.68 13.87
N SER A 163 16.94 3.18 13.73
CA SER A 163 16.58 4.56 14.10
C SER A 163 16.82 4.86 15.59
N LYS A 164 16.75 3.85 16.46
CA LYS A 164 17.06 3.97 17.90
C LYS A 164 18.52 4.37 18.16
N LEU A 165 19.41 4.14 17.21
CA LEU A 165 20.83 4.50 17.29
C LEU A 165 21.08 5.98 16.92
N ILE A 166 20.08 6.66 16.34
CA ILE A 166 20.20 8.05 15.89
C ILE A 166 19.60 8.97 16.96
N PRO A 167 20.42 9.81 17.65
CA PRO A 167 19.99 10.60 18.81
C PRO A 167 18.78 11.51 18.53
N HIS A 168 18.71 12.12 17.34
CA HIS A 168 17.63 13.04 16.95
C HIS A 168 16.30 12.32 16.68
N ILE A 169 16.32 11.06 16.28
CA ILE A 169 15.12 10.27 15.96
C ILE A 169 14.57 9.58 17.21
N LYS A 170 15.44 9.30 18.20
CA LYS A 170 15.07 8.61 19.44
C LYS A 170 13.92 9.30 20.19
N ASN A 171 13.83 10.63 20.10
CA ASN A 171 12.81 11.43 20.80
C ASN A 171 11.48 11.57 20.05
N LEU A 172 11.34 10.98 18.85
CA LEU A 172 10.17 11.15 18.00
C LEU A 172 9.10 10.06 18.18
N ASN A 173 9.17 9.22 19.21
CA ASN A 173 8.23 8.10 19.47
C ASN A 173 7.91 7.24 18.22
N VAL A 174 8.88 7.16 17.28
CA VAL A 174 8.72 6.50 15.99
C VAL A 174 8.28 5.04 16.15
N HIS A 175 8.72 4.41 17.24
CA HIS A 175 8.36 3.02 17.55
C HIS A 175 6.86 2.86 17.86
N GLU A 176 6.28 3.75 18.66
CA GLU A 176 4.86 3.72 19.03
C GLU A 176 3.99 3.98 17.81
N ILE A 177 4.29 5.05 17.08
CA ILE A 177 3.61 5.41 15.83
C ILE A 177 3.65 4.24 14.84
N TYR A 178 4.79 3.59 14.70
CA TYR A 178 4.93 2.43 13.82
C TYR A 178 4.10 1.24 14.31
N SER A 179 4.11 0.93 15.62
CA SER A 179 3.40 -0.22 16.19
C SER A 179 1.90 -0.13 15.94
N GLU A 180 1.31 1.04 16.15
CA GLU A 180 -0.11 1.32 15.92
C GLU A 180 -0.46 1.20 14.43
N ASN A 181 0.34 1.82 13.57
CA ASN A 181 0.10 1.76 12.12
C ASN A 181 0.31 0.34 11.55
N LYS A 182 1.27 -0.42 12.07
CA LYS A 182 1.51 -1.81 11.67
C LYS A 182 0.28 -2.67 11.90
N GLN A 183 -0.35 -2.59 13.08
CA GLN A 183 -1.53 -3.37 13.39
C GLN A 183 -2.69 -2.98 12.45
N SER A 184 -2.92 -1.69 12.26
CA SER A 184 -3.93 -1.19 11.33
C SER A 184 -3.76 -1.72 9.90
N VAL A 185 -2.50 -1.81 9.43
CA VAL A 185 -2.21 -2.37 8.09
C VAL A 185 -2.46 -3.87 8.04
N LEU A 186 -2.13 -4.63 9.11
CA LEU A 186 -2.40 -6.06 9.19
C LEU A 186 -3.90 -6.36 9.22
N ASP A 187 -4.67 -5.57 9.97
CA ASP A 187 -6.13 -5.71 10.07
C ASP A 187 -6.82 -5.51 8.72
N GLN A 188 -6.27 -4.63 7.87
CA GLN A 188 -6.75 -4.42 6.50
C GLN A 188 -6.53 -5.62 5.57
N LEU A 189 -5.67 -6.59 5.93
CA LEU A 189 -5.50 -7.83 5.16
C LEU A 189 -6.66 -8.82 5.37
N SER A 190 -7.43 -8.69 6.45
CA SER A 190 -8.57 -9.57 6.74
C SER A 190 -9.86 -8.97 6.21
N PHE A 191 -10.34 -9.47 5.06
CA PHE A 191 -11.66 -9.11 4.53
C PHE A 191 -12.80 -9.64 5.39
N GLU A 192 -12.57 -10.70 6.18
CA GLU A 192 -13.53 -11.22 7.15
C GLU A 192 -13.84 -10.19 8.24
N ASN A 193 -12.82 -9.49 8.75
CA ASN A 193 -13.01 -8.39 9.69
C ASN A 193 -13.82 -7.25 9.05
N GLU A 194 -13.53 -6.91 7.80
CA GLU A 194 -14.28 -5.89 7.07
C GLU A 194 -15.75 -6.27 6.88
N VAL A 195 -16.02 -7.51 6.46
CA VAL A 195 -17.38 -8.05 6.33
C VAL A 195 -18.11 -8.05 7.67
N SER A 196 -17.45 -8.44 8.75
CA SER A 196 -18.01 -8.42 10.10
C SER A 196 -18.39 -7.02 10.53
N ASN A 197 -17.52 -6.04 10.28
CA ASN A 197 -17.76 -4.63 10.57
C ASN A 197 -18.95 -4.07 9.75
N ILE A 198 -19.04 -4.41 8.46
CA ILE A 198 -20.15 -4.02 7.59
C ILE A 198 -21.48 -4.59 8.12
N LYS A 199 -21.51 -5.89 8.47
CA LYS A 199 -22.71 -6.54 9.04
C LYS A 199 -23.13 -5.91 10.35
N MET A 200 -22.17 -5.61 11.24
CA MET A 200 -22.43 -4.94 12.50
C MET A 200 -22.97 -3.53 12.29
N PHE A 201 -22.37 -2.77 11.37
CA PHE A 201 -22.85 -1.43 11.02
C PHE A 201 -24.27 -1.48 10.47
N TYR A 202 -24.53 -2.35 9.49
CA TYR A 202 -25.85 -2.54 8.89
C TYR A 202 -26.92 -2.89 9.95
N SER A 203 -26.61 -3.81 10.87
CA SER A 203 -27.55 -4.21 11.94
C SER A 203 -27.88 -3.09 12.92
N LYS A 204 -26.95 -2.15 13.13
CA LYS A 204 -27.15 -1.03 14.08
C LYS A 204 -27.86 0.17 13.44
N TRP A 205 -27.59 0.45 12.16
CA TRP A 205 -28.01 1.69 11.51
C TRP A 205 -29.13 1.52 10.50
N ASN A 206 -29.39 0.30 10.01
CA ASN A 206 -30.49 0.05 9.08
C ASN A 206 -31.78 -0.30 9.83
N LYS A 207 -32.19 0.58 10.74
CA LYS A 207 -33.46 0.47 11.47
C LYS A 207 -34.48 1.40 10.82
N PRO A 208 -35.75 0.94 10.64
CA PRO A 208 -36.82 1.81 10.17
C PRO A 208 -37.00 2.99 11.12
N GLY A 209 -36.81 4.21 10.64
CA GLY A 209 -37.04 5.45 11.41
C GLY A 209 -35.79 6.19 11.90
N LEU A 210 -34.59 5.85 11.40
CA LEU A 210 -33.38 6.69 11.53
C LEU A 210 -33.07 7.34 10.20
#